data_0542313eb7503edddee6d70612f46af3
#
_entry.id   0542313eb7503edddee6d70612f46af3
#
_cell.length_a   1.000
_cell.length_b   1.000
_cell.length_c   1.000
_cell.angle_alpha   90.00
_cell.angle_beta   90.00
_cell.angle_gamma   90.00
#
_symmetry.space_group_name_H-M   'P 1'
#
loop_
_entity.id
_entity.type
_entity.pdbx_description
1 polymer ?
#
loop_
_entity_poly.entity_id
_entity_poly.type
_entity_poly.pdbx_seq_one_letter_code
_entity_poly.pdbx_strand_id
1 'polypeptide(L)'
;MREIVVVSGGFDPIHSGHIKLIKEAAKHGEVVVLLNSDLWLQKKKGKEFLPFIERAIIMNELKNVIDVIEFDDGDKTCIDGLKKVKNKYPKSIIKFANGGDRNNSTTPESIFCEKNNIELLWGIGGDNKSNSSSWILQKWKEDN
;
A
#
# COMPACT_ATOMS: atom_id res chain seq x y z
N MET A 1 2.93 -15.75 17.87
CA MET A 1 3.66 -14.58 17.36
C MET A 1 2.78 -13.79 16.40
N ARG A 2 2.76 -12.47 16.54
CA ARG A 2 1.95 -11.60 15.72
C ARG A 2 2.43 -11.58 14.26
N GLU A 3 1.51 -11.65 13.32
CA GLU A 3 1.82 -11.55 11.89
C GLU A 3 1.25 -10.24 11.36
N ILE A 4 2.10 -9.47 10.69
CA ILE A 4 1.76 -8.16 10.10
C ILE A 4 1.91 -8.28 8.58
N VAL A 5 0.89 -7.82 7.86
CA VAL A 5 0.94 -7.72 6.39
C VAL A 5 0.95 -6.25 6.02
N VAL A 6 1.96 -5.83 5.27
CA VAL A 6 2.12 -4.45 4.84
C VAL A 6 1.59 -4.29 3.42
N VAL A 7 0.72 -3.32 3.21
CA VAL A 7 0.31 -2.87 1.88
C VAL A 7 0.74 -1.42 1.71
N SER A 8 1.04 -1.00 0.50
CA SER A 8 1.45 0.38 0.22
C SER A 8 0.67 0.95 -0.96
N GLY A 9 0.50 2.26 -0.98
CA GLY A 9 -0.16 2.94 -2.09
C GLY A 9 -0.64 4.32 -1.73
N GLY A 10 -1.18 5.01 -2.73
CA GLY A 10 -1.77 6.33 -2.57
C GLY A 10 -3.21 6.29 -2.08
N PHE A 11 -3.97 5.31 -2.52
CA PHE A 11 -5.39 5.17 -2.15
C PHE A 11 -6.15 6.47 -2.39
N ASP A 12 -6.06 6.99 -3.62
CA ASP A 12 -6.52 8.33 -3.93
C ASP A 12 -7.23 8.41 -5.28
N PRO A 13 -8.55 8.30 -5.31
CA PRO A 13 -9.42 7.94 -4.21
C PRO A 13 -9.41 6.44 -3.93
N ILE A 14 -9.86 6.07 -2.74
CA ILE A 14 -10.06 4.66 -2.40
C ILE A 14 -11.25 4.11 -3.21
N HIS A 15 -11.15 2.86 -3.58
CA HIS A 15 -12.19 2.19 -4.36
C HIS A 15 -12.24 0.69 -4.03
N SER A 16 -13.15 -0.02 -4.69
CA SER A 16 -13.40 -1.45 -4.40
C SER A 16 -12.16 -2.32 -4.61
N GLY A 17 -11.29 -1.98 -5.55
CA GLY A 17 -10.04 -2.71 -5.76
C GLY A 17 -9.10 -2.64 -4.56
N HIS A 18 -9.05 -1.49 -3.89
CA HIS A 18 -8.28 -1.33 -2.66
C HIS A 18 -8.88 -2.15 -1.52
N ILE A 19 -10.21 -2.19 -1.41
CA ILE A 19 -10.90 -3.00 -0.40
C ILE A 19 -10.58 -4.48 -0.63
N LYS A 20 -10.61 -4.93 -1.87
CA LYS A 20 -10.24 -6.31 -2.22
C LYS A 20 -8.81 -6.63 -1.81
N LEU A 21 -7.87 -5.73 -2.09
CA LEU A 21 -6.47 -5.88 -1.69
C LEU A 21 -6.34 -6.06 -0.18
N ILE A 22 -7.01 -5.20 0.59
CA ILE A 22 -6.94 -5.24 2.05
C ILE A 22 -7.57 -6.53 2.60
N LYS A 23 -8.70 -6.95 2.04
CA LYS A 23 -9.36 -8.20 2.45
C LYS A 23 -8.47 -9.42 2.17
N GLU A 24 -7.83 -9.46 1.01
CA GLU A 24 -6.90 -10.54 0.67
C GLU A 24 -5.67 -10.52 1.56
N ALA A 25 -5.10 -9.35 1.81
CA ALA A 25 -3.96 -9.20 2.71
C ALA A 25 -4.30 -9.67 4.12
N ALA A 26 -5.52 -9.38 4.59
CA ALA A 26 -5.96 -9.75 5.94
C ALA A 26 -6.02 -11.26 6.17
N LYS A 27 -6.01 -12.07 5.13
CA LYS A 27 -5.92 -13.52 5.24
C LYS A 27 -4.53 -13.98 5.70
N HIS A 28 -3.55 -13.12 5.59
CA HIS A 28 -2.14 -13.41 5.91
C HIS A 28 -1.66 -12.78 7.21
N GLY A 29 -2.45 -11.90 7.80
CA GLY A 29 -2.10 -11.23 9.05
C GLY A 29 -2.84 -9.92 9.24
N GLU A 30 -2.47 -9.17 10.26
CA GLU A 30 -3.04 -7.85 10.52
C GLU A 30 -2.48 -6.83 9.54
N VAL A 31 -3.33 -6.00 8.95
CA VAL A 31 -2.92 -5.11 7.85
C VAL A 31 -2.39 -3.78 8.38
N VAL A 32 -1.20 -3.42 7.93
CA VAL A 32 -0.61 -2.09 8.14
C VAL A 32 -0.48 -1.43 6.77
N VAL A 33 -0.95 -0.21 6.65
CA VAL A 33 -0.92 0.54 5.40
C VAL A 33 0.22 1.55 5.41
N LEU A 34 1.09 1.48 4.41
CA LEU A 34 2.06 2.52 4.11
C LEU A 34 1.42 3.47 3.10
N LEU A 35 1.11 4.68 3.52
CA LEU A 35 0.35 5.63 2.72
C LEU A 35 1.28 6.65 2.07
N ASN A 36 1.22 6.75 0.75
CA ASN A 36 2.06 7.69 0.00
C ASN A 36 1.71 9.15 0.29
N SER A 37 2.73 10.01 0.18
CA SER A 37 2.59 11.44 0.40
C SER A 37 1.81 12.13 -0.72
N ASP A 38 1.36 13.35 -0.44
CA ASP A 38 0.74 14.22 -1.46
C ASP A 38 1.74 14.53 -2.57
N LEU A 39 3.00 14.77 -2.22
CA LEU A 39 4.05 15.05 -3.21
C LEU A 39 4.24 13.89 -4.19
N TRP A 40 4.22 12.66 -3.69
CA TRP A 40 4.32 11.47 -4.53
C TRP A 40 3.15 11.41 -5.52
N LEU A 41 1.93 11.71 -5.05
CA LEU A 41 0.74 11.74 -5.91
C LEU A 41 0.81 12.86 -6.94
N GLN A 42 1.33 14.03 -6.56
CA GLN A 42 1.52 15.15 -7.48
C GLN A 42 2.47 14.77 -8.61
N LYS A 43 3.56 14.09 -8.30
CA LYS A 43 4.53 13.62 -9.30
C LYS A 43 3.94 12.52 -10.20
N LYS A 44 3.09 11.66 -9.64
CA LYS A 44 2.50 10.55 -10.38
C LYS A 44 1.38 10.99 -11.32
N LYS A 45 0.51 11.88 -10.87
CA LYS A 45 -0.72 12.24 -11.61
C LYS A 45 -1.05 13.73 -11.64
N GLY A 46 -0.12 14.58 -11.22
CA GLY A 46 -0.24 16.04 -11.27
C GLY A 46 -0.83 16.68 -10.02
N LYS A 47 -1.76 16.02 -9.36
CA LYS A 47 -2.43 16.56 -8.17
C LYS A 47 -3.03 15.41 -7.36
N GLU A 48 -2.96 15.50 -6.04
CA GLU A 48 -3.71 14.61 -5.17
C GLU A 48 -5.21 14.94 -5.26
N PHE A 49 -6.05 13.91 -5.23
CA PHE A 49 -7.50 14.09 -5.14
C PHE A 49 -7.91 14.41 -3.71
N LEU A 50 -7.42 13.61 -2.75
CA LEU A 50 -7.61 13.86 -1.33
C LEU A 50 -6.25 14.09 -0.67
N PRO A 51 -6.11 15.12 0.17
CA PRO A 51 -4.87 15.33 0.91
C PRO A 51 -4.59 14.17 1.86
N PHE A 52 -3.33 14.01 2.24
CA PHE A 52 -2.86 12.90 3.05
C PHE A 52 -3.72 12.69 4.31
N ILE A 53 -4.03 13.74 5.04
CA ILE A 53 -4.77 13.61 6.31
C ILE A 53 -6.16 12.99 6.09
N GLU A 54 -6.84 13.36 5.01
CA GLU A 54 -8.15 12.78 4.68
C GLU A 54 -8.02 11.31 4.33
N ARG A 55 -7.03 10.95 3.53
CA ARG A 55 -6.78 9.56 3.16
C ARG A 55 -6.41 8.71 4.38
N ALA A 56 -5.59 9.26 5.27
CA ALA A 56 -5.19 8.56 6.48
C ALA A 56 -6.38 8.28 7.40
N ILE A 57 -7.27 9.25 7.59
CA ILE A 57 -8.48 9.08 8.39
C ILE A 57 -9.34 7.96 7.83
N ILE A 58 -9.56 7.95 6.52
CA ILE A 58 -10.37 6.92 5.86
C ILE A 58 -9.72 5.54 6.04
N MET A 59 -8.42 5.43 5.77
CA MET A 59 -7.72 4.16 5.85
C MET A 59 -7.73 3.59 7.27
N ASN A 60 -7.61 4.44 8.28
CA ASN A 60 -7.64 4.02 9.69
C ASN A 60 -8.98 3.42 10.12
N GLU A 61 -10.06 3.76 9.45
CA GLU A 61 -11.39 3.26 9.79
C GLU A 61 -11.76 1.99 9.01
N LEU A 62 -10.93 1.54 8.09
CA LEU A 62 -11.22 0.33 7.33
C LEU A 62 -11.05 -0.90 8.21
N LYS A 63 -12.00 -1.82 8.05
CA LYS A 63 -11.94 -3.12 8.71
C LYS A 63 -10.62 -3.83 8.36
N ASN A 64 -9.99 -4.43 9.35
CA ASN A 64 -8.73 -5.16 9.26
C ASN A 64 -7.46 -4.29 9.20
N VAL A 65 -7.57 -2.98 9.03
CA VAL A 65 -6.42 -2.08 9.09
C VAL A 65 -6.16 -1.72 10.54
N ILE A 66 -4.97 -2.06 11.04
CA ILE A 66 -4.60 -1.77 12.43
C ILE A 66 -3.76 -0.51 12.57
N ASP A 67 -3.14 -0.05 11.47
CA ASP A 67 -2.25 1.10 11.52
C ASP A 67 -2.05 1.68 10.12
N VAL A 68 -1.85 2.98 10.06
CA VAL A 68 -1.50 3.71 8.83
C VAL A 68 -0.23 4.50 9.13
N ILE A 69 0.80 4.27 8.34
CA ILE A 69 2.12 4.85 8.58
C ILE A 69 2.49 5.81 7.47
N GLU A 70 2.87 7.03 7.87
CA GLU A 70 3.47 8.02 6.99
C GLU A 70 4.95 7.69 6.84
N PHE A 71 5.48 7.84 5.63
CA PHE A 71 6.89 7.54 5.36
C PHE A 71 7.45 8.46 4.28
N ASP A 72 8.77 8.51 4.19
CA ASP A 72 9.47 9.26 3.15
C ASP A 72 9.50 8.45 1.86
N ASP A 73 8.78 8.92 0.85
CA ASP A 73 8.72 8.29 -0.48
C ASP A 73 9.46 9.11 -1.55
N GLY A 74 10.36 9.98 -1.11
CA GLY A 74 11.13 10.84 -2.02
C GLY A 74 12.03 10.06 -3.00
N ASP A 75 12.46 8.86 -2.62
CA ASP A 75 13.25 7.97 -3.48
C ASP A 75 12.39 7.07 -4.39
N LYS A 76 11.08 7.28 -4.41
CA LYS A 76 10.09 6.52 -5.18
C LYS A 76 9.90 5.08 -4.69
N THR A 77 10.38 4.75 -3.49
CA THR A 77 10.17 3.43 -2.87
C THR A 77 9.42 3.56 -1.57
N CYS A 78 8.91 2.45 -1.05
CA CYS A 78 8.32 2.41 0.29
C CYS A 78 9.27 1.81 1.34
N ILE A 79 10.56 1.77 1.04
CA ILE A 79 11.57 1.18 1.93
C ILE A 79 11.60 1.86 3.29
N ASP A 80 11.54 3.19 3.33
CA ASP A 80 11.48 3.92 4.60
C ASP A 80 10.29 3.48 5.45
N GLY A 81 9.14 3.25 4.80
CA GLY A 81 7.95 2.72 5.48
C GLY A 81 8.16 1.32 6.03
N LEU A 82 8.80 0.45 5.26
CA LEU A 82 9.10 -0.91 5.72
C LEU A 82 10.02 -0.91 6.93
N LYS A 83 11.01 -0.01 6.95
CA LYS A 83 11.87 0.18 8.11
C LYS A 83 11.08 0.61 9.34
N LYS A 84 10.13 1.53 9.17
CA LYS A 84 9.26 1.99 10.26
C LYS A 84 8.39 0.87 10.80
N VAL A 85 7.85 0.00 9.94
CA VAL A 85 7.07 -1.16 10.37
C VAL A 85 7.93 -2.09 11.22
N LYS A 86 9.14 -2.40 10.77
CA LYS A 86 10.07 -3.25 11.54
C LYS A 86 10.38 -2.67 12.90
N ASN A 87 10.59 -1.36 12.97
CA ASN A 87 10.88 -0.68 14.24
C ASN A 87 9.68 -0.64 15.18
N LYS A 88 8.48 -0.50 14.63
CA LYS A 88 7.26 -0.42 15.43
C LYS A 88 6.78 -1.80 15.91
N TYR A 89 7.02 -2.83 15.13
CA TYR A 89 6.59 -4.21 15.42
C TYR A 89 7.78 -5.16 15.43
N PRO A 90 8.76 -4.95 16.32
CA PRO A 90 10.06 -5.65 16.24
C PRO A 90 10.00 -7.15 16.49
N LYS A 91 8.96 -7.63 17.16
CA LYS A 91 8.79 -9.04 17.51
C LYS A 91 7.79 -9.75 16.62
N SER A 92 7.36 -9.12 15.54
CA SER A 92 6.34 -9.66 14.65
C SER A 92 6.98 -10.29 13.41
N ILE A 93 6.26 -11.23 12.84
CA ILE A 93 6.54 -11.71 11.48
C ILE A 93 5.97 -10.67 10.53
N ILE A 94 6.81 -10.11 9.68
CA ILE A 94 6.39 -9.07 8.74
C ILE A 94 6.39 -9.61 7.33
N LYS A 95 5.28 -9.40 6.64
CA LYS A 95 5.07 -9.78 5.25
C LYS A 95 4.75 -8.51 4.45
N PHE A 96 5.26 -8.42 3.24
CA PHE A 96 4.97 -7.31 2.35
C PHE A 96 4.18 -7.81 1.15
N ALA A 97 3.00 -7.26 0.95
CA ALA A 97 2.17 -7.55 -0.22
C ALA A 97 2.73 -6.77 -1.41
N ASN A 98 3.72 -7.36 -2.07
CA ASN A 98 4.35 -6.77 -3.23
C ASN A 98 3.44 -6.98 -4.45
N GLY A 99 3.10 -5.89 -5.12
CA GLY A 99 2.26 -5.98 -6.31
C GLY A 99 2.96 -6.72 -7.44
N GLY A 100 2.19 -7.43 -8.25
CA GLY A 100 2.70 -8.07 -9.45
C GLY A 100 3.14 -9.51 -9.27
N ASP A 101 3.91 -9.97 -10.22
CA ASP A 101 4.29 -11.35 -10.42
C ASP A 101 5.70 -11.59 -9.90
N ARG A 102 5.89 -12.74 -9.26
CA ARG A 102 7.20 -13.18 -8.74
C ARG A 102 8.30 -13.18 -9.80
N ASN A 103 7.95 -13.48 -11.04
CA ASN A 103 8.92 -13.57 -12.13
C ASN A 103 9.40 -12.21 -12.66
N ASN A 104 8.73 -11.12 -12.29
CA ASN A 104 9.03 -9.76 -12.76
C ASN A 104 9.58 -8.86 -11.65
N SER A 105 10.14 -9.45 -10.61
CA SER A 105 10.37 -8.71 -9.39
C SER A 105 11.83 -8.55 -9.02
N THR A 106 12.46 -7.56 -9.61
CA THR A 106 13.70 -7.01 -9.08
C THR A 106 13.46 -5.56 -8.71
N THR A 107 12.48 -5.34 -7.83
CA THR A 107 12.22 -4.00 -7.32
C THR A 107 13.15 -3.72 -6.14
N PRO A 108 13.47 -2.45 -5.85
CA PRO A 108 14.23 -2.10 -4.63
C PRO A 108 13.60 -2.66 -3.37
N GLU A 109 12.26 -2.66 -3.30
CA GLU A 109 11.52 -3.17 -2.16
C GLU A 109 11.73 -4.67 -1.97
N SER A 110 11.71 -5.46 -3.06
CA SER A 110 11.91 -6.91 -2.96
C SER A 110 13.31 -7.24 -2.49
N ILE A 111 14.32 -6.52 -2.96
CA ILE A 111 15.70 -6.70 -2.53
C ILE A 111 15.84 -6.37 -1.04
N PHE A 112 15.26 -5.24 -0.61
CA PHE A 112 15.26 -4.84 0.79
C PHE A 112 14.59 -5.91 1.68
N CYS A 113 13.43 -6.41 1.27
CA CYS A 113 12.70 -7.43 2.03
C CYS A 113 13.50 -8.71 2.21
N GLU A 114 14.14 -9.18 1.14
CA GLU A 114 14.99 -10.38 1.22
C GLU A 114 16.15 -10.20 2.20
N LYS A 115 16.78 -9.03 2.22
CA LYS A 115 17.91 -8.74 3.09
C LYS A 115 17.50 -8.47 4.54
N ASN A 116 16.23 -8.14 4.79
CA ASN A 116 15.76 -7.71 6.10
C ASN A 116 14.71 -8.65 6.71
N ASN A 117 14.66 -9.88 6.21
CA ASN A 117 13.79 -10.92 6.76
C ASN A 117 12.31 -10.55 6.75
N ILE A 118 11.87 -9.91 5.67
CA ILE A 118 10.47 -9.62 5.40
C ILE A 118 10.01 -10.56 4.30
N GLU A 119 8.96 -11.35 4.57
CA GLU A 119 8.41 -12.26 3.58
C GLU A 119 7.67 -11.50 2.49
N LEU A 120 7.92 -11.88 1.23
CA LEU A 120 7.21 -11.29 0.09
C LEU A 120 5.98 -12.11 -0.24
N LEU A 121 4.83 -11.43 -0.36
CA LEU A 121 3.59 -12.03 -0.84
C LEU A 121 3.30 -11.52 -2.24
N TRP A 122 3.03 -12.44 -3.17
CA TRP A 122 2.78 -12.12 -4.57
C TRP A 122 1.33 -12.36 -4.93
N GLY A 123 0.81 -11.58 -5.88
CA GLY A 123 -0.54 -11.76 -6.38
C GLY A 123 -1.65 -11.40 -5.42
N ILE A 124 -1.35 -10.66 -4.34
CA ILE A 124 -2.36 -10.24 -3.38
C ILE A 124 -3.31 -9.24 -4.07
N GLY A 125 -4.61 -9.48 -3.94
CA GLY A 125 -5.63 -8.68 -4.60
C GLY A 125 -6.02 -9.20 -5.98
N GLY A 126 -5.32 -10.23 -6.47
CA GLY A 126 -5.57 -10.87 -7.76
C GLY A 126 -4.96 -10.15 -8.95
N ASP A 127 -5.04 -10.76 -10.12
CA ASP A 127 -4.46 -10.23 -11.35
C ASP A 127 -5.41 -9.29 -12.08
N ASN A 128 -6.71 -9.38 -11.81
CA ASN A 128 -7.72 -8.58 -12.48
C ASN A 128 -8.05 -7.33 -11.67
N LYS A 129 -7.83 -6.17 -12.27
CA LYS A 129 -8.27 -4.91 -11.69
C LYS A 129 -9.78 -4.82 -11.75
N SER A 130 -10.44 -4.75 -10.58
CA SER A 130 -11.88 -4.48 -10.52
C SER A 130 -12.16 -3.00 -10.72
N ASN A 131 -11.17 -2.14 -10.44
CA ASN A 131 -11.30 -0.69 -10.60
C ASN A 131 -9.91 -0.04 -10.50
N SER A 132 -9.83 1.27 -10.76
CA SER A 132 -8.63 2.05 -10.50
C SER A 132 -9.00 3.49 -10.22
N SER A 133 -8.16 4.16 -9.42
CA SER A 133 -8.35 5.59 -9.12
C SER A 133 -8.30 6.44 -10.39
N SER A 134 -7.40 6.09 -11.32
CA SER A 134 -7.29 6.81 -12.58
C SER A 134 -8.54 6.69 -13.44
N TRP A 135 -9.13 5.49 -13.51
CA TRP A 135 -10.38 5.27 -14.24
C TRP A 135 -11.54 6.07 -13.64
N ILE A 136 -11.64 6.07 -12.31
CA ILE A 136 -12.68 6.80 -11.58
C ILE A 136 -12.56 8.29 -11.86
N LEU A 137 -11.37 8.86 -11.74
CA LEU A 137 -11.13 10.27 -11.97
C LEU A 137 -11.36 10.66 -13.43
N GLN A 138 -10.96 9.81 -14.37
CA GLN A 138 -11.17 10.05 -15.80
C GLN A 138 -12.66 10.08 -16.11
N LYS A 139 -13.43 9.12 -15.62
CA LYS A 139 -14.87 9.08 -15.82
C LYS A 139 -15.56 10.30 -15.23
N TRP A 140 -15.17 10.72 -14.04
CA TRP A 140 -15.71 11.92 -13.42
C TRP A 140 -15.45 13.17 -14.25
N LYS A 141 -14.25 13.31 -14.83
CA LYS A 141 -13.89 14.42 -15.70
C LYS A 141 -14.73 14.44 -16.99
N GLU A 142 -14.99 13.27 -17.57
CA GLU A 142 -15.79 13.13 -18.78
C GLU A 142 -17.24 13.53 -18.54
N ASP A 143 -17.79 13.24 -17.36
CA ASP A 143 -19.17 13.51 -16.99
C ASP A 143 -19.39 14.95 -16.51
N ASN A 144 -18.32 15.68 -16.27
CA ASN A 144 -18.33 17.06 -15.81
C ASN A 144 -17.55 17.94 -16.80
#